data_05ac59a3147b9cf2a280fe1639e8eb9d
#
_entry.id   05ac59a3147b9cf2a280fe1639e8eb9d
#
_cell.length_a   1.000
_cell.length_b   1.000
_cell.length_c   1.000
_cell.angle_alpha   90.00
_cell.angle_beta   90.00
_cell.angle_gamma   90.00
#
_symmetry.space_group_name_H-M   'P 1'
#
loop_
_entity.id
_entity.type
_entity.pdbx_description
1 polymer ?
#
loop_
_entity_poly.entity_id
_entity_poly.type
_entity_poly.pdbx_seq_one_letter_code
_entity_poly.pdbx_strand_id
1 'polypeptide(L)'
;EQMELLSKKLDSMGIVSIMDIDDYWAPGPHHPAYLLIKNGKLDEKIKHNVKVANYVTTTTSVFADEIKKINKNVFVLANAIDPTEAQFVRKLEPSNRIRIGWLGGSSHLHDLQLLQGLVSKIQTAGLLDKVQFVLSGFDLRGHFTEIDPVTKEQKVRPILPKESVWYQYERIFTDDYKSISPEYKDFLLKFEQ
;
A
#
# COMPACT_ATOMS: atom_id res chain seq x y z
N GLU A 1 26.93 8.95 -9.90
CA GLU A 1 27.95 9.95 -10.22
C GLU A 1 27.58 11.31 -9.61
N GLN A 2 26.43 11.94 -9.93
CA GLN A 2 26.02 13.23 -9.34
C GLN A 2 25.90 13.19 -7.81
N MET A 3 25.26 12.17 -7.26
CA MET A 3 25.11 12.02 -5.81
C MET A 3 26.43 11.77 -5.10
N GLU A 4 27.35 11.07 -5.73
CA GLU A 4 28.69 10.85 -5.18
C GLU A 4 29.53 12.15 -5.15
N LEU A 5 29.42 12.97 -6.19
CA LEU A 5 30.05 14.30 -6.22
C LEU A 5 29.44 15.23 -5.16
N LEU A 6 28.12 15.18 -4.99
CA LEU A 6 27.44 15.94 -3.95
C LEU A 6 27.88 15.50 -2.55
N SER A 7 27.89 14.19 -2.28
CA SER A 7 28.37 13.65 -0.99
C SER A 7 29.78 14.12 -0.66
N LYS A 8 30.70 13.97 -1.60
CA LYS A 8 32.08 14.43 -1.42
C LYS A 8 32.18 15.93 -1.13
N LYS A 9 31.36 16.74 -1.81
CA LYS A 9 31.32 18.18 -1.56
C LYS A 9 30.76 18.51 -0.18
N LEU A 10 29.69 17.85 0.25
CA LEU A 10 29.13 18.01 1.59
C LEU A 10 30.15 17.62 2.67
N ASP A 11 30.81 16.47 2.51
CA ASP A 11 31.86 16.02 3.42
C ASP A 11 33.01 17.03 3.52
N SER A 12 33.44 17.65 2.37
CA SER A 12 34.48 18.67 2.37
C SER A 12 34.09 19.94 3.09
N MET A 13 32.80 20.19 3.25
CA MET A 13 32.23 21.32 3.99
C MET A 13 31.89 20.97 5.45
N GLY A 14 32.19 19.74 5.90
CA GLY A 14 31.82 19.24 7.25
C GLY A 14 30.33 19.01 7.43
N ILE A 15 29.56 18.87 6.34
CA ILE A 15 28.13 18.64 6.37
C ILE A 15 27.85 17.13 6.30
N VAL A 16 27.15 16.63 7.29
CA VAL A 16 26.74 15.23 7.36
C VAL A 16 25.47 15.01 6.53
N SER A 17 25.49 14.01 5.65
CA SER A 17 24.32 13.61 4.86
C SER A 17 23.58 12.46 5.54
N ILE A 18 22.27 12.59 5.68
CA ILE A 18 21.39 11.53 6.19
C ILE A 18 20.37 11.22 5.09
N MET A 19 20.27 9.96 4.71
CA MET A 19 19.23 9.47 3.80
C MET A 19 18.15 8.78 4.60
N ASP A 20 16.93 9.29 4.49
CA ASP A 20 15.76 8.62 5.05
C ASP A 20 15.10 7.73 4.00
N ILE A 21 14.76 6.49 4.36
CA ILE A 21 14.14 5.53 3.45
C ILE A 21 13.20 4.58 4.22
N ASP A 22 11.92 4.62 3.87
CA ASP A 22 10.86 3.82 4.48
C ASP A 22 10.34 2.69 3.58
N ASP A 23 10.39 2.86 2.26
CA ASP A 23 9.91 1.90 1.28
C ASP A 23 11.04 1.04 0.68
N TYR A 24 10.73 -0.25 0.45
CA TYR A 24 11.67 -1.18 -0.15
C TYR A 24 11.89 -0.86 -1.64
N TRP A 25 13.14 -0.75 -2.05
CA TRP A 25 13.55 -0.32 -3.39
C TRP A 25 13.31 -1.33 -4.52
N ALA A 26 13.01 -2.59 -4.21
CA ALA A 26 12.83 -3.65 -5.20
C ALA A 26 11.47 -4.36 -5.01
N PRO A 27 10.36 -3.70 -5.31
CA PRO A 27 9.04 -4.29 -5.19
C PRO A 27 8.88 -5.47 -6.16
N GLY A 28 8.01 -6.40 -5.82
CA GLY A 28 7.69 -7.55 -6.67
C GLY A 28 6.94 -7.17 -7.96
N PRO A 29 6.82 -8.11 -8.92
CA PRO A 29 6.26 -7.85 -10.25
C PRO A 29 4.78 -7.44 -10.25
N HIS A 30 4.06 -7.69 -9.17
CA HIS A 30 2.65 -7.29 -9.01
C HIS A 30 2.48 -5.87 -8.48
N HIS A 31 3.56 -5.22 -8.04
CA HIS A 31 3.49 -3.85 -7.56
C HIS A 31 3.33 -2.85 -8.70
N PRO A 32 2.45 -1.84 -8.60
CA PRO A 32 2.20 -0.88 -9.69
C PRO A 32 3.47 -0.16 -10.19
N ALA A 33 4.41 0.13 -9.29
CA ALA A 33 5.66 0.81 -9.64
C ALA A 33 6.76 -0.14 -10.19
N TYR A 34 6.51 -1.45 -10.28
CA TYR A 34 7.55 -2.42 -10.67
C TYR A 34 8.24 -2.09 -11.99
N LEU A 35 7.46 -1.86 -13.06
CA LEU A 35 8.02 -1.54 -14.38
C LEU A 35 8.77 -0.21 -14.37
N LEU A 36 8.27 0.79 -13.65
CA LEU A 36 8.94 2.09 -13.51
C LEU A 36 10.30 1.92 -12.83
N ILE A 37 10.34 1.19 -11.74
CA ILE A 37 11.57 0.96 -10.96
C ILE A 37 12.56 0.15 -11.81
N LYS A 38 12.12 -0.93 -12.44
CA LYS A 38 12.96 -1.82 -13.24
C LYS A 38 13.54 -1.09 -14.47
N ASN A 39 12.68 -0.43 -15.25
CA ASN A 39 13.11 0.25 -16.48
C ASN A 39 13.96 1.50 -16.18
N GLY A 40 13.65 2.20 -15.10
CA GLY A 40 14.41 3.36 -14.64
C GLY A 40 15.68 3.02 -13.85
N LYS A 41 15.92 1.73 -13.54
CA LYS A 41 17.00 1.27 -12.65
C LYS A 41 17.01 2.05 -11.33
N LEU A 42 15.80 2.29 -10.78
CA LEU A 42 15.66 3.11 -9.58
C LEU A 42 16.19 2.39 -8.34
N ASP A 43 16.07 1.07 -8.28
CA ASP A 43 16.64 0.25 -7.22
C ASP A 43 18.18 0.38 -7.16
N GLU A 44 18.87 0.37 -8.30
CA GLU A 44 20.32 0.58 -8.36
C GLU A 44 20.70 1.99 -7.89
N LYS A 45 19.92 3.00 -8.31
CA LYS A 45 20.13 4.40 -7.92
C LYS A 45 19.90 4.60 -6.41
N ILE A 46 18.85 4.03 -5.86
CA ILE A 46 18.56 4.09 -4.42
C ILE A 46 19.68 3.42 -3.63
N LYS A 47 20.09 2.20 -4.00
CA LYS A 47 21.21 1.51 -3.36
C LYS A 47 22.50 2.31 -3.43
N HIS A 48 22.76 2.96 -4.56
CA HIS A 48 23.92 3.85 -4.69
C HIS A 48 23.84 5.02 -3.71
N ASN A 49 22.68 5.68 -3.60
CA ASN A 49 22.48 6.78 -2.67
C ASN A 49 22.61 6.34 -1.21
N VAL A 50 22.06 5.17 -0.85
CA VAL A 50 22.25 4.54 0.46
C VAL A 50 23.74 4.33 0.75
N LYS A 51 24.51 3.87 -0.24
CA LYS A 51 25.95 3.60 -0.08
C LYS A 51 26.76 4.86 0.17
N VAL A 52 26.42 5.99 -0.47
CA VAL A 52 27.21 7.23 -0.38
C VAL A 52 26.79 8.16 0.75
N ALA A 53 25.63 7.94 1.35
CA ALA A 53 25.16 8.69 2.52
C ALA A 53 26.03 8.40 3.74
N ASN A 54 26.29 9.40 4.60
CA ASN A 54 27.02 9.19 5.85
C ASN A 54 26.20 8.33 6.81
N TYR A 55 24.90 8.57 6.90
CA TYR A 55 23.95 7.80 7.72
C TYR A 55 22.68 7.53 6.94
N VAL A 56 21.97 6.49 7.37
CA VAL A 56 20.68 6.13 6.81
C VAL A 56 19.69 5.94 7.96
N THR A 57 18.49 6.46 7.80
CA THR A 57 17.35 6.19 8.70
C THR A 57 16.30 5.35 7.97
N THR A 58 15.64 4.47 8.70
CA THR A 58 14.54 3.65 8.21
C THR A 58 13.56 3.32 9.32
N THR A 59 12.39 2.77 8.98
CA THR A 59 11.27 2.63 9.91
C THR A 59 11.24 1.32 10.68
N THR A 60 11.91 0.26 10.19
CA THR A 60 11.87 -1.07 10.82
C THR A 60 13.25 -1.72 10.94
N SER A 61 13.41 -2.55 11.96
CA SER A 61 14.66 -3.32 12.15
C SER A 61 14.91 -4.30 10.98
N VAL A 62 13.87 -4.91 10.44
CA VAL A 62 13.96 -5.83 9.30
C VAL A 62 14.53 -5.12 8.08
N PHE A 63 14.06 -3.92 7.79
CA PHE A 63 14.57 -3.14 6.67
C PHE A 63 15.97 -2.59 6.95
N ALA A 64 16.24 -2.20 8.20
CA ALA A 64 17.58 -1.78 8.60
C ALA A 64 18.63 -2.88 8.35
N ASP A 65 18.29 -4.14 8.58
CA ASP A 65 19.22 -5.27 8.35
C ASP A 65 19.52 -5.49 6.85
N GLU A 66 18.55 -5.20 5.97
CA GLU A 66 18.81 -5.18 4.53
C GLU A 66 19.73 -4.00 4.14
N ILE A 67 19.46 -2.81 4.69
CA ILE A 67 20.27 -1.61 4.42
C ILE A 67 21.70 -1.77 4.92
N LYS A 68 21.91 -2.40 6.07
CA LYS A 68 23.24 -2.66 6.65
C LYS A 68 24.17 -3.46 5.73
N LYS A 69 23.63 -4.22 4.79
CA LYS A 69 24.42 -4.90 3.75
C LYS A 69 25.13 -3.92 2.81
N ILE A 70 24.65 -2.68 2.74
CA ILE A 70 25.13 -1.62 1.83
C ILE A 70 25.82 -0.49 2.62
N ASN A 71 25.20 -0.03 3.72
CA ASN A 71 25.71 1.02 4.60
C ASN A 71 25.58 0.59 6.05
N LYS A 72 26.67 0.60 6.81
CA LYS A 72 26.70 0.14 8.20
C LYS A 72 26.10 1.15 9.19
N ASN A 73 26.00 2.43 8.80
CA ASN A 73 25.53 3.52 9.66
C ASN A 73 24.02 3.68 9.52
N VAL A 74 23.25 2.70 10.00
CA VAL A 74 21.80 2.67 9.87
C VAL A 74 21.13 2.79 11.22
N PHE A 75 20.13 3.66 11.33
CA PHE A 75 19.33 3.88 12.51
C PHE A 75 17.86 3.61 12.21
N VAL A 76 17.16 3.02 13.17
CA VAL A 76 15.71 2.82 13.07
C VAL A 76 15.01 3.98 13.74
N LEU A 77 14.24 4.74 12.95
CA LEU A 77 13.28 5.74 13.38
C LEU A 77 11.90 5.21 13.03
N ALA A 78 11.25 4.55 13.99
CA ALA A 78 9.92 4.00 13.76
C ALA A 78 8.93 5.11 13.44
N ASN A 79 8.01 4.84 12.50
CA ASN A 79 6.89 5.75 12.25
C ASN A 79 6.10 5.92 13.55
N ALA A 80 5.93 7.16 13.96
CA ALA A 80 5.23 7.52 15.19
C ALA A 80 3.87 8.13 14.88
N ILE A 81 2.92 7.85 15.74
CA ILE A 81 1.62 8.54 15.79
C ILE A 81 1.49 9.22 17.14
N ASP A 82 0.80 10.33 17.16
CA ASP A 82 0.37 10.93 18.43
C ASP A 82 -0.94 10.26 18.88
N PRO A 83 -0.92 9.43 19.93
CA PRO A 83 -2.11 8.72 20.38
C PRO A 83 -3.16 9.66 20.99
N THR A 84 -2.84 10.93 21.22
CA THR A 84 -3.78 11.94 21.74
C THR A 84 -4.58 12.62 20.63
N GLU A 85 -4.14 12.49 19.37
CA GLU A 85 -4.89 12.99 18.22
C GLU A 85 -6.24 12.30 18.09
N ALA A 86 -7.29 13.08 17.81
CA ALA A 86 -8.67 12.59 17.78
C ALA A 86 -8.89 11.42 16.82
N GLN A 87 -8.12 11.36 15.72
CA GLN A 87 -8.18 10.28 14.74
C GLN A 87 -7.66 8.93 15.28
N PHE A 88 -6.80 8.96 16.31
CA PHE A 88 -6.25 7.75 16.94
C PHE A 88 -6.94 7.39 18.25
N VAL A 89 -7.85 8.24 18.75
CA VAL A 89 -8.64 7.93 19.92
C VAL A 89 -9.62 6.81 19.59
N ARG A 90 -9.44 5.69 20.26
CA ARG A 90 -10.27 4.52 20.05
C ARG A 90 -11.71 4.77 20.50
N LYS A 91 -12.63 4.94 19.57
CA LYS A 91 -14.06 4.85 19.80
C LYS A 91 -14.48 3.40 19.59
N LEU A 92 -14.81 2.71 20.66
CA LEU A 92 -15.32 1.35 20.59
C LEU A 92 -16.84 1.40 20.49
N GLU A 93 -17.34 1.21 19.27
CA GLU A 93 -18.73 0.79 19.12
C GLU A 93 -18.82 -0.71 19.38
N PRO A 94 -19.60 -1.13 20.34
CA PRO A 94 -19.78 -2.54 20.64
C PRO A 94 -20.25 -3.29 19.38
N SER A 95 -19.67 -4.43 19.13
CA SER A 95 -20.11 -5.32 18.07
C SER A 95 -20.22 -6.73 18.59
N ASN A 96 -21.32 -7.40 18.26
CA ASN A 96 -21.51 -8.81 18.57
C ASN A 96 -20.67 -9.73 17.66
N ARG A 97 -19.98 -9.13 16.65
CA ARG A 97 -19.15 -9.87 15.70
C ARG A 97 -17.69 -9.41 15.78
N ILE A 98 -16.79 -10.31 15.47
CA ILE A 98 -15.38 -9.99 15.27
C ILE A 98 -15.26 -9.24 13.95
N ARG A 99 -14.80 -7.99 14.00
CA ARG A 99 -14.54 -7.18 12.82
C ARG A 99 -13.10 -7.38 12.35
N ILE A 100 -12.96 -7.81 11.10
CA ILE A 100 -11.67 -7.96 10.41
C ILE A 100 -11.59 -6.81 9.42
N GLY A 101 -10.76 -5.81 9.75
CA GLY A 101 -10.61 -4.60 8.95
C GLY A 101 -9.45 -4.68 7.98
N TRP A 102 -9.64 -4.13 6.78
CA TRP A 102 -8.57 -3.78 5.87
C TRP A 102 -8.65 -2.29 5.54
N LEU A 103 -7.50 -1.63 5.63
CA LEU A 103 -7.33 -0.23 5.28
C LEU A 103 -6.16 -0.11 4.31
N GLY A 104 -6.39 0.47 3.15
CA GLY A 104 -5.31 0.63 2.19
C GLY A 104 -5.73 1.33 0.89
N GLY A 105 -4.74 1.67 0.10
CA GLY A 105 -4.89 2.30 -1.21
C GLY A 105 -5.06 1.30 -2.35
N SER A 106 -5.24 1.82 -3.56
CA SER A 106 -5.49 1.04 -4.78
C SER A 106 -4.34 0.12 -5.21
N SER A 107 -3.15 0.28 -4.63
CA SER A 107 -1.96 -0.52 -4.96
C SER A 107 -1.94 -1.92 -4.33
N HIS A 108 -2.86 -2.22 -3.42
CA HIS A 108 -2.85 -3.44 -2.61
C HIS A 108 -3.84 -4.53 -3.07
N LEU A 109 -4.33 -4.46 -4.32
CA LEU A 109 -5.26 -5.46 -4.84
C LEU A 109 -4.68 -6.89 -4.78
N HIS A 110 -3.40 -7.04 -5.09
CA HIS A 110 -2.74 -8.35 -5.08
C HIS A 110 -2.62 -8.95 -3.66
N ASP A 111 -2.51 -8.11 -2.64
CA ASP A 111 -2.49 -8.57 -1.25
C ASP A 111 -3.87 -9.11 -0.84
N LEU A 112 -4.94 -8.40 -1.21
CA LEU A 112 -6.31 -8.84 -0.95
C LEU A 112 -6.70 -10.10 -1.71
N GLN A 113 -6.13 -10.35 -2.89
CA GLN A 113 -6.36 -11.58 -3.64
C GLN A 113 -5.97 -12.85 -2.86
N LEU A 114 -5.06 -12.73 -1.89
CA LEU A 114 -4.73 -13.84 -0.98
C LEU A 114 -5.92 -14.27 -0.11
N LEU A 115 -6.93 -13.40 0.05
CA LEU A 115 -8.14 -13.68 0.82
C LEU A 115 -9.28 -14.26 -0.03
N GLN A 116 -9.05 -14.50 -1.32
CA GLN A 116 -10.05 -15.09 -2.21
C GLN A 116 -10.50 -16.47 -1.68
N GLY A 117 -11.82 -16.69 -1.64
CA GLY A 117 -12.39 -17.92 -1.11
C GLY A 117 -12.51 -17.96 0.43
N LEU A 118 -12.05 -16.93 1.14
CA LEU A 118 -12.14 -16.89 2.61
C LEU A 118 -13.59 -16.85 3.08
N VAL A 119 -14.47 -16.13 2.38
CA VAL A 119 -15.89 -16.03 2.75
C VAL A 119 -16.58 -17.39 2.67
N SER A 120 -16.34 -18.16 1.62
CA SER A 120 -16.85 -19.52 1.49
C SER A 120 -16.39 -20.43 2.63
N LYS A 121 -15.15 -20.28 3.09
CA LYS A 121 -14.63 -21.02 4.23
C LYS A 121 -15.32 -20.64 5.54
N ILE A 122 -15.55 -19.34 5.76
CA ILE A 122 -16.26 -18.82 6.93
C ILE A 122 -17.71 -19.31 6.93
N GLN A 123 -18.38 -19.30 5.78
CA GLN A 123 -19.74 -19.81 5.62
C GLN A 123 -19.82 -21.30 5.93
N THR A 124 -18.92 -22.08 5.34
CA THR A 124 -18.85 -23.54 5.60
C THR A 124 -18.58 -23.85 7.06
N ALA A 125 -17.83 -23.00 7.75
CA ALA A 125 -17.57 -23.12 9.19
C ALA A 125 -18.75 -22.64 10.07
N GLY A 126 -19.84 -22.10 9.49
CA GLY A 126 -20.98 -21.56 10.23
C GLY A 126 -20.64 -20.32 11.06
N LEU A 127 -19.72 -19.47 10.57
CA LEU A 127 -19.21 -18.31 11.31
C LEU A 127 -19.65 -16.96 10.74
N LEU A 128 -20.58 -16.93 9.79
CA LEU A 128 -21.03 -15.67 9.16
C LEU A 128 -21.71 -14.71 10.14
N ASP A 129 -22.36 -15.23 11.15
CA ASP A 129 -22.99 -14.47 12.24
C ASP A 129 -21.98 -13.93 13.26
N LYS A 130 -20.75 -14.46 13.27
CA LYS A 130 -19.69 -14.11 14.23
C LYS A 130 -18.61 -13.21 13.67
N VAL A 131 -18.52 -13.08 12.35
CA VAL A 131 -17.46 -12.33 11.67
C VAL A 131 -18.06 -11.29 10.76
N GLN A 132 -17.41 -10.12 10.68
CA GLN A 132 -17.74 -9.06 9.74
C GLN A 132 -16.45 -8.51 9.14
N PHE A 133 -16.39 -8.38 7.81
CA PHE A 133 -15.31 -7.71 7.12
C PHE A 133 -15.60 -6.22 6.98
N VAL A 134 -14.55 -5.41 7.14
CA VAL A 134 -14.62 -3.96 7.02
C VAL A 134 -13.55 -3.52 6.01
N LEU A 135 -13.98 -3.00 4.88
CA LEU A 135 -13.10 -2.37 3.90
C LEU A 135 -13.12 -0.87 4.09
N SER A 136 -11.95 -0.26 4.30
CA SER A 136 -11.78 1.18 4.35
C SER A 136 -10.63 1.59 3.45
N GLY A 137 -10.84 2.61 2.60
CA GLY A 137 -9.83 3.06 1.68
C GLY A 137 -10.34 4.09 0.68
N PHE A 138 -9.47 4.44 -0.26
CA PHE A 138 -9.80 5.42 -1.27
C PHE A 138 -10.37 4.73 -2.49
N ASP A 139 -11.61 5.05 -2.83
CA ASP A 139 -12.11 4.84 -4.18
C ASP A 139 -11.69 6.05 -5.04
N LEU A 140 -10.53 5.94 -5.65
CA LEU A 140 -10.06 6.93 -6.60
C LEU A 140 -10.93 6.87 -7.86
N ARG A 141 -12.16 7.33 -7.76
CA ARG A 141 -13.01 7.62 -8.92
C ARG A 141 -12.47 8.87 -9.61
N GLY A 142 -11.39 8.67 -10.33
CA GLY A 142 -10.81 9.69 -11.16
C GLY A 142 -11.45 9.70 -12.54
N HIS A 143 -10.72 10.27 -13.47
CA HIS A 143 -11.07 10.28 -14.86
C HIS A 143 -10.03 9.48 -15.65
N PHE A 144 -10.50 8.68 -16.58
CA PHE A 144 -9.65 8.08 -17.61
C PHE A 144 -9.42 9.09 -18.72
N THR A 145 -8.15 9.27 -19.09
CA THR A 145 -7.79 9.96 -20.33
C THR A 145 -7.53 8.90 -21.38
N GLU A 146 -8.47 8.73 -22.29
CA GLU A 146 -8.31 7.87 -23.45
C GLU A 146 -7.66 8.68 -24.58
N ILE A 147 -6.61 8.14 -25.18
CA ILE A 147 -5.97 8.75 -26.34
C ILE A 147 -6.38 7.93 -27.56
N ASP A 148 -7.08 8.58 -28.48
CA ASP A 148 -7.42 7.94 -29.74
C ASP A 148 -6.12 7.55 -30.48
N PRO A 149 -5.94 6.29 -30.83
CA PRO A 149 -4.69 5.82 -31.44
C PRO A 149 -4.43 6.41 -32.83
N VAL A 150 -5.49 6.86 -33.54
CA VAL A 150 -5.42 7.40 -34.90
C VAL A 150 -5.34 8.93 -34.86
N THR A 151 -6.32 9.60 -34.21
CA THR A 151 -6.43 11.05 -34.21
C THR A 151 -5.54 11.71 -33.15
N LYS A 152 -5.04 10.93 -32.15
CA LYS A 152 -4.31 11.42 -30.98
C LYS A 152 -5.10 12.39 -30.11
N GLU A 153 -6.40 12.51 -30.33
CA GLU A 153 -7.28 13.30 -29.47
C GLU A 153 -7.40 12.65 -28.09
N GLN A 154 -7.41 13.49 -27.09
CA GLN A 154 -7.60 13.09 -25.69
C GLN A 154 -9.08 13.25 -25.32
N LYS A 155 -9.71 12.16 -24.90
CA LYS A 155 -11.06 12.17 -24.32
C LYS A 155 -10.95 11.82 -22.85
N VAL A 156 -11.49 12.72 -22.03
CA VAL A 156 -11.57 12.52 -20.58
C VAL A 156 -12.96 12.02 -20.25
N ARG A 157 -13.05 10.86 -19.60
CA ARG A 157 -14.30 10.33 -19.09
C ARG A 157 -14.18 9.86 -17.64
N PRO A 158 -15.25 9.88 -16.87
CA PRO A 158 -15.23 9.32 -15.52
C PRO A 158 -14.96 7.82 -15.55
N ILE A 159 -14.25 7.33 -14.52
CA ILE A 159 -14.06 5.89 -14.29
C ILE A 159 -15.42 5.29 -13.91
N LEU A 160 -15.84 4.25 -14.61
CA LEU A 160 -17.06 3.54 -14.24
C LEU A 160 -16.84 2.73 -12.95
N PRO A 161 -17.88 2.54 -12.11
CA PRO A 161 -17.73 1.77 -10.87
C PRO A 161 -17.06 0.41 -11.05
N LYS A 162 -17.38 -0.31 -12.13
CA LYS A 162 -16.79 -1.62 -12.46
C LYS A 162 -15.31 -1.58 -12.87
N GLU A 163 -14.81 -0.41 -13.23
CA GLU A 163 -13.42 -0.18 -13.63
C GLU A 163 -12.57 0.26 -12.42
N SER A 164 -13.21 0.63 -11.31
CA SER A 164 -12.50 1.06 -10.12
C SER A 164 -11.81 -0.13 -9.44
N VAL A 165 -10.64 0.12 -8.86
CA VAL A 165 -9.92 -0.87 -8.06
C VAL A 165 -10.74 -1.28 -6.85
N TRP A 166 -11.51 -0.35 -6.28
CA TRP A 166 -12.41 -0.59 -5.17
C TRP A 166 -13.46 -1.66 -5.48
N TYR A 167 -14.05 -1.63 -6.65
CA TYR A 167 -14.96 -2.67 -7.10
C TYR A 167 -14.29 -4.04 -7.20
N GLN A 168 -13.02 -4.09 -7.61
CA GLN A 168 -12.25 -5.34 -7.62
C GLN A 168 -11.99 -5.86 -6.20
N TYR A 169 -11.74 -4.99 -5.24
CA TYR A 169 -11.63 -5.36 -3.82
C TYR A 169 -12.92 -5.97 -3.29
N GLU A 170 -14.06 -5.33 -3.59
CA GLU A 170 -15.36 -5.87 -3.21
C GLU A 170 -15.57 -7.27 -3.77
N ARG A 171 -15.21 -7.51 -5.03
CA ARG A 171 -15.39 -8.78 -5.69
C ARG A 171 -14.61 -9.93 -5.06
N ILE A 172 -13.44 -9.68 -4.49
CA ILE A 172 -12.68 -10.70 -3.76
C ILE A 172 -13.54 -11.32 -2.65
N PHE A 173 -14.37 -10.50 -2.00
CA PHE A 173 -15.27 -10.95 -0.94
C PHE A 173 -16.65 -11.34 -1.46
N THR A 174 -17.15 -10.72 -2.53
CA THR A 174 -18.53 -10.86 -2.99
C THR A 174 -18.73 -11.89 -4.11
N ASP A 175 -17.71 -12.26 -4.85
CA ASP A 175 -17.84 -13.31 -5.87
C ASP A 175 -18.20 -14.67 -5.25
N ASP A 176 -17.79 -14.88 -4.01
CA ASP A 176 -18.20 -16.05 -3.22
C ASP A 176 -19.63 -15.91 -2.67
N TYR A 177 -20.24 -14.72 -2.76
CA TYR A 177 -21.51 -14.37 -2.15
C TYR A 177 -22.75 -14.71 -2.96
N LYS A 178 -22.61 -15.21 -4.17
CA LYS A 178 -23.78 -15.48 -5.04
C LYS A 178 -24.82 -16.40 -4.41
N SER A 179 -24.44 -17.11 -3.35
CA SER A 179 -25.28 -18.05 -2.59
C SER A 179 -25.56 -17.60 -1.17
N ILE A 180 -25.10 -16.44 -0.73
CA ILE A 180 -25.31 -16.00 0.66
C ILE A 180 -26.72 -15.47 0.83
N SER A 181 -27.37 -15.96 1.87
CA SER A 181 -28.70 -15.53 2.28
C SER A 181 -28.76 -14.02 2.53
N PRO A 182 -29.88 -13.35 2.18
CA PRO A 182 -30.07 -11.90 2.38
C PRO A 182 -29.81 -11.41 3.80
N GLU A 183 -29.94 -12.25 4.79
CA GLU A 183 -29.68 -11.93 6.20
C GLU A 183 -28.21 -11.63 6.52
N TYR A 184 -27.28 -12.06 5.65
CA TYR A 184 -25.85 -11.79 5.81
C TYR A 184 -25.34 -10.67 4.90
N LYS A 185 -26.23 -9.83 4.34
CA LYS A 185 -25.80 -8.72 3.47
C LYS A 185 -24.86 -7.72 4.12
N ASP A 186 -24.88 -7.64 5.43
CA ASP A 186 -24.01 -6.77 6.23
C ASP A 186 -22.67 -7.43 6.61
N PHE A 187 -22.35 -8.60 6.05
CA PHE A 187 -21.06 -9.27 6.28
C PHE A 187 -19.87 -8.40 5.79
N LEU A 188 -20.07 -7.64 4.74
CA LEU A 188 -19.09 -6.70 4.23
C LEU A 188 -19.55 -5.26 4.44
N LEU A 189 -18.88 -4.53 5.34
CA LEU A 189 -19.03 -3.08 5.48
C LEU A 189 -17.96 -2.36 4.65
N LYS A 190 -18.37 -1.28 4.00
CA LYS A 190 -17.49 -0.45 3.18
C LYS A 190 -17.54 0.98 3.68
N PHE A 191 -16.37 1.56 3.88
CA PHE A 191 -16.20 2.97 4.21
C PHE A 191 -15.36 3.60 3.09
N GLU A 192 -16.02 4.36 2.24
CA GLU A 192 -15.40 5.15 1.19
C GLU A 192 -15.04 6.53 1.79
N GLN A 193 -13.82 7.02 1.52
CA GLN A 193 -13.38 8.38 1.84
C GLN A 193 -13.34 9.22 0.59
#